data_27e0f89139eacd9ec81a54efc798532c
#
_entry.id   27e0f89139eacd9ec81a54efc798532c
#
_cell.length_a   1.000
_cell.length_b   1.000
_cell.length_c   1.000
_cell.angle_alpha   90.00
_cell.angle_beta   90.00
_cell.angle_gamma   90.00
#
_symmetry.space_group_name_H-M   'P 1'
#
loop_
_entity.id
_entity.type
_entity.pdbx_description
1 polymer ?
#
loop_
_entity_poly.entity_id
_entity_poly.type
_entity_poly.pdbx_seq_one_letter_code
_entity_poly.pdbx_strand_id
1 'polypeptide(L)'
;MGRGFTYSMLSDDLVAQILNKISESEDIRSFSEVCKQWLRVQRLNQTSLRVDVGFPQILLTRFPNLQELRVWEVTKEKPSKEAWYPTETGLEIVAKSCPNLETLLVSSEYSVLGSKGLRALGNGCPKLSTVMFDEMVVGNEGLVALFQAAHNLKGLHLSSNELVSDYACRAIGSSCITTLELKDCPYVTTDVGLRFVANGTTSGTLKKLILDGCQGITDNGIEYLVKMRCLEHLELTNLSEGVTDVGGVAISTIQTLKELKLSEALGMSDRTVVALAENCHNLEAFALCLWFHGDVSGASICAFSGHKCLKHLALFGDNIHMSDVEVERIVLGCPSLESLVLDDSVVWNFGSMQDRARRVIKFGSYDRPLPHFTGTTW
;
A
#
# COMPACT_ATOMS: atom_id res chain seq x y z
N MET A 1 -44.16 -14.30 48.25
CA MET A 1 -43.60 -12.96 48.02
C MET A 1 -42.20 -13.13 47.43
N GLY A 2 -42.13 -13.21 46.11
CA GLY A 2 -40.84 -13.27 45.40
C GLY A 2 -40.31 -11.86 45.20
N ARG A 3 -39.22 -11.54 45.88
CA ARG A 3 -38.45 -10.31 45.57
C ARG A 3 -37.83 -10.46 44.20
N GLY A 4 -38.40 -9.80 43.20
CA GLY A 4 -37.75 -9.64 41.92
C GLY A 4 -36.46 -8.85 42.12
N PHE A 5 -35.30 -9.47 41.87
CA PHE A 5 -34.03 -8.77 41.73
C PHE A 5 -34.15 -7.95 40.44
N THR A 6 -34.35 -6.65 40.58
CA THR A 6 -34.09 -5.70 39.52
C THR A 6 -32.58 -5.65 39.36
N TYR A 7 -32.03 -6.38 38.39
CA TYR A 7 -30.67 -6.16 37.93
C TYR A 7 -30.65 -4.70 37.43
N SER A 8 -29.94 -3.83 38.12
CA SER A 8 -29.58 -2.52 37.59
C SER A 8 -28.78 -2.78 36.30
N MET A 9 -29.41 -2.53 35.16
CA MET A 9 -28.72 -2.68 33.87
C MET A 9 -27.52 -1.73 33.86
N LEU A 10 -26.34 -2.27 33.57
CA LEU A 10 -25.18 -1.43 33.34
C LEU A 10 -25.52 -0.43 32.22
N SER A 11 -25.00 0.79 32.32
CA SER A 11 -25.15 1.73 31.21
C SER A 11 -24.45 1.22 29.94
N ASP A 12 -24.93 1.63 28.78
CA ASP A 12 -24.29 1.24 27.50
C ASP A 12 -22.80 1.64 27.48
N ASP A 13 -22.43 2.76 28.10
CA ASP A 13 -21.05 3.23 28.20
C ASP A 13 -20.17 2.27 29.03
N LEU A 14 -20.68 1.77 30.14
CA LEU A 14 -19.97 0.79 30.96
C LEU A 14 -19.82 -0.54 30.22
N VAL A 15 -20.86 -0.97 29.51
CA VAL A 15 -20.83 -2.18 28.69
C VAL A 15 -19.83 -2.01 27.54
N ALA A 16 -19.75 -0.84 26.91
CA ALA A 16 -18.75 -0.53 25.88
C ALA A 16 -17.33 -0.52 26.45
N GLN A 17 -17.12 0.02 27.66
CA GLN A 17 -15.81 -0.03 28.33
C GLN A 17 -15.36 -1.46 28.63
N ILE A 18 -16.29 -2.35 29.00
CA ILE A 18 -15.99 -3.78 29.17
C ILE A 18 -15.58 -4.39 27.82
N LEU A 19 -16.35 -4.13 26.76
CA LEU A 19 -16.03 -4.62 25.40
C LEU A 19 -14.63 -4.22 24.95
N ASN A 20 -14.24 -2.96 25.20
CA ASN A 20 -12.92 -2.44 24.81
C ASN A 20 -11.75 -3.06 25.57
N LYS A 21 -11.99 -3.87 26.60
CA LYS A 21 -10.96 -4.63 27.33
C LYS A 21 -10.83 -6.06 26.84
N ILE A 22 -11.69 -6.48 25.93
CA ILE A 22 -11.71 -7.83 25.37
C ILE A 22 -10.97 -7.79 24.03
N SER A 23 -9.92 -8.61 23.88
CA SER A 23 -9.13 -8.71 22.66
C SER A 23 -9.40 -9.98 21.85
N GLU A 24 -9.82 -11.05 22.53
CA GLU A 24 -9.99 -12.36 21.88
C GLU A 24 -11.34 -12.46 21.15
N SER A 25 -11.33 -12.98 19.93
CA SER A 25 -12.53 -13.09 19.08
C SER A 25 -13.62 -13.96 19.69
N GLU A 26 -13.23 -15.04 20.40
CA GLU A 26 -14.18 -15.93 21.09
C GLU A 26 -14.86 -15.24 22.27
N ASP A 27 -14.13 -14.41 23.01
CA ASP A 27 -14.67 -13.64 24.12
C ASP A 27 -15.62 -12.52 23.64
N ILE A 28 -15.31 -11.87 22.50
CA ILE A 28 -16.19 -10.90 21.85
C ILE A 28 -17.50 -11.58 21.40
N ARG A 29 -17.42 -12.80 20.90
CA ARG A 29 -18.60 -13.60 20.56
C ARG A 29 -19.43 -13.91 21.81
N SER A 30 -18.81 -14.41 22.86
CA SER A 30 -19.44 -14.70 24.15
C SER A 30 -20.08 -13.44 24.77
N PHE A 31 -19.40 -12.29 24.67
CA PHE A 31 -19.93 -10.99 25.07
C PHE A 31 -21.26 -10.67 24.35
N SER A 32 -21.33 -10.91 23.05
CA SER A 32 -22.54 -10.64 22.27
C SER A 32 -23.74 -11.54 22.64
N GLU A 33 -23.48 -12.69 23.22
CA GLU A 33 -24.49 -13.68 23.63
C GLU A 33 -25.06 -13.45 25.03
N VAL A 34 -24.51 -12.52 25.84
CA VAL A 34 -24.95 -12.25 27.21
C VAL A 34 -26.40 -11.76 27.27
N CYS A 35 -26.73 -10.72 26.51
CA CYS A 35 -28.10 -10.20 26.40
C CYS A 35 -28.26 -9.25 25.22
N LYS A 36 -29.49 -8.85 24.90
CA LYS A 36 -29.82 -7.93 23.82
C LYS A 36 -29.10 -6.56 23.93
N GLN A 37 -28.89 -6.06 25.14
CA GLN A 37 -28.15 -4.81 25.36
C GLN A 37 -26.66 -4.97 24.93
N TRP A 38 -26.01 -6.02 25.40
CA TRP A 38 -24.60 -6.28 25.09
C TRP A 38 -24.41 -6.50 23.60
N LEU A 39 -25.28 -7.27 22.95
CA LEU A 39 -25.29 -7.44 21.50
C LEU A 39 -25.46 -6.10 20.76
N ARG A 40 -26.34 -5.22 21.23
CA ARG A 40 -26.53 -3.88 20.66
C ARG A 40 -25.26 -3.04 20.82
N VAL A 41 -24.69 -3.01 22.02
CA VAL A 41 -23.46 -2.27 22.29
C VAL A 41 -22.30 -2.78 21.42
N GLN A 42 -22.13 -4.10 21.29
CA GLN A 42 -21.13 -4.68 20.41
C GLN A 42 -21.32 -4.23 18.96
N ARG A 43 -22.54 -4.27 18.43
CA ARG A 43 -22.84 -3.83 17.06
C ARG A 43 -22.58 -2.34 16.82
N LEU A 44 -22.88 -1.49 17.81
CA LEU A 44 -22.64 -0.04 17.71
C LEU A 44 -21.16 0.32 17.81
N ASN A 45 -20.35 -0.51 18.48
CA ASN A 45 -18.91 -0.29 18.64
C ASN A 45 -18.08 -1.04 17.57
N GLN A 46 -18.69 -1.88 16.74
CA GLN A 46 -18.00 -2.56 15.64
C GLN A 46 -17.72 -1.57 14.52
N THR A 47 -16.46 -1.24 14.35
CA THR A 47 -15.99 -0.28 13.32
C THR A 47 -15.30 -0.95 12.13
N SER A 48 -14.85 -2.19 12.28
CA SER A 48 -14.22 -2.96 11.21
C SER A 48 -14.93 -4.30 11.01
N LEU A 49 -15.13 -4.69 9.77
CA LEU A 49 -15.74 -5.96 9.40
C LEU A 49 -14.90 -6.63 8.31
N ARG A 50 -14.51 -7.88 8.57
CA ARG A 50 -13.85 -8.76 7.60
C ARG A 50 -14.78 -9.92 7.26
N VAL A 51 -15.09 -10.10 6.00
CA VAL A 51 -16.05 -11.11 5.52
C VAL A 51 -15.62 -11.65 4.16
N ASP A 52 -16.12 -12.84 3.85
CA ASP A 52 -15.95 -13.45 2.53
C ASP A 52 -17.02 -12.93 1.56
N VAL A 53 -16.70 -12.88 0.26
CA VAL A 53 -17.69 -12.62 -0.81
C VAL A 53 -18.84 -13.62 -0.67
N GLY A 54 -20.06 -13.14 -0.87
CA GLY A 54 -21.26 -13.98 -0.70
C GLY A 54 -21.86 -13.93 0.71
N PHE A 55 -21.36 -13.09 1.60
CA PHE A 55 -21.96 -12.89 2.92
C PHE A 55 -23.40 -12.33 2.83
N PRO A 56 -24.28 -12.59 3.81
CA PRO A 56 -25.63 -12.05 3.80
C PRO A 56 -25.66 -10.51 3.85
N GLN A 57 -26.30 -9.87 2.88
CA GLN A 57 -26.36 -8.39 2.77
C GLN A 57 -26.89 -7.70 4.04
N ILE A 58 -27.82 -8.34 4.76
CA ILE A 58 -28.39 -7.85 6.02
C ILE A 58 -27.29 -7.62 7.09
N LEU A 59 -26.12 -8.23 6.94
CA LEU A 59 -25.02 -8.05 7.88
C LEU A 59 -24.55 -6.59 7.92
N LEU A 60 -24.53 -5.90 6.79
CA LEU A 60 -24.10 -4.50 6.71
C LEU A 60 -25.01 -3.57 7.54
N THR A 61 -26.32 -3.84 7.57
CA THR A 61 -27.27 -3.03 8.34
C THR A 61 -27.15 -3.22 9.86
N ARG A 62 -26.41 -4.25 10.30
CA ARG A 62 -26.22 -4.52 11.73
C ARG A 62 -25.12 -3.67 12.36
N PHE A 63 -24.25 -3.06 11.57
CA PHE A 63 -23.08 -2.31 12.02
C PHE A 63 -23.13 -0.86 11.49
N PRO A 64 -23.94 0.02 12.08
CA PRO A 64 -24.18 1.38 11.54
C PRO A 64 -22.95 2.30 11.62
N ASN A 65 -21.98 1.96 12.46
CA ASN A 65 -20.75 2.75 12.65
C ASN A 65 -19.53 2.12 11.97
N LEU A 66 -19.77 1.26 10.97
CA LEU A 66 -18.69 0.63 10.22
C LEU A 66 -17.84 1.68 9.49
N GLN A 67 -16.53 1.65 9.76
CA GLN A 67 -15.51 2.51 9.17
C GLN A 67 -14.64 1.75 8.18
N GLU A 68 -14.45 0.45 8.40
CA GLU A 68 -13.64 -0.40 7.55
C GLU A 68 -14.42 -1.66 7.15
N LEU A 69 -14.51 -1.89 5.84
CA LEU A 69 -15.07 -3.12 5.27
C LEU A 69 -14.01 -3.79 4.42
N ARG A 70 -13.67 -5.03 4.78
CA ARG A 70 -12.76 -5.88 4.02
C ARG A 70 -13.50 -7.11 3.54
N VAL A 71 -13.47 -7.34 2.25
CA VAL A 71 -14.15 -8.48 1.61
C VAL A 71 -13.15 -9.24 0.75
N TRP A 72 -13.07 -10.56 0.96
CA TRP A 72 -12.22 -11.45 0.17
C TRP A 72 -13.05 -12.55 -0.48
N GLU A 73 -12.62 -13.00 -1.64
CA GLU A 73 -13.18 -14.20 -2.26
C GLU A 73 -12.39 -15.43 -1.80
N VAL A 74 -12.99 -16.21 -0.89
CA VAL A 74 -12.39 -17.45 -0.38
C VAL A 74 -12.97 -18.69 -1.06
N THR A 75 -14.22 -18.63 -1.55
CA THR A 75 -14.92 -19.81 -2.09
C THR A 75 -15.65 -19.49 -3.39
N LYS A 76 -15.54 -20.42 -4.36
CA LYS A 76 -16.28 -20.36 -5.65
C LYS A 76 -17.69 -20.96 -5.53
N GLU A 77 -18.43 -20.60 -4.49
CA GLU A 77 -19.81 -21.06 -4.31
C GLU A 77 -20.78 -20.31 -5.22
N LYS A 78 -21.88 -20.99 -5.61
CA LYS A 78 -22.89 -20.35 -6.45
C LYS A 78 -23.56 -19.20 -5.71
N PRO A 79 -23.74 -18.04 -6.36
CA PRO A 79 -24.33 -16.87 -5.75
C PRO A 79 -25.77 -17.13 -5.26
N SER A 80 -26.06 -16.73 -4.02
CA SER A 80 -27.42 -16.67 -3.49
C SER A 80 -28.02 -15.26 -3.69
N LYS A 81 -29.35 -15.16 -3.81
CA LYS A 81 -30.00 -13.86 -4.01
C LYS A 81 -29.84 -12.89 -2.82
N GLU A 82 -29.57 -13.40 -1.63
CA GLU A 82 -29.42 -12.64 -0.39
C GLU A 82 -27.96 -12.36 -0.05
N ALA A 83 -27.03 -12.91 -0.83
CA ALA A 83 -25.60 -12.73 -0.65
C ALA A 83 -25.10 -11.43 -1.29
N TRP A 84 -24.11 -10.83 -0.67
CA TRP A 84 -23.43 -9.66 -1.20
C TRP A 84 -22.33 -10.08 -2.17
N TYR A 85 -22.26 -9.40 -3.29
CA TYR A 85 -21.20 -9.54 -4.29
C TYR A 85 -20.67 -8.17 -4.69
N PRO A 86 -19.40 -8.06 -5.11
CA PRO A 86 -18.81 -6.81 -5.58
C PRO A 86 -19.31 -6.47 -7.00
N THR A 87 -20.55 -6.04 -7.05
CA THR A 87 -21.27 -5.60 -8.25
C THR A 87 -21.75 -4.17 -8.08
N GLU A 88 -22.30 -3.58 -9.14
CA GLU A 88 -22.98 -2.29 -9.07
C GLU A 88 -23.98 -2.21 -7.91
N THR A 89 -24.87 -3.22 -7.83
CA THR A 89 -25.87 -3.30 -6.77
C THR A 89 -25.22 -3.52 -5.38
N GLY A 90 -24.16 -4.33 -5.32
CA GLY A 90 -23.43 -4.56 -4.07
C GLY A 90 -22.84 -3.27 -3.49
N LEU A 91 -22.24 -2.44 -4.33
CA LEU A 91 -21.72 -1.13 -3.92
C LEU A 91 -22.84 -0.15 -3.53
N GLU A 92 -23.99 -0.18 -4.21
CA GLU A 92 -25.16 0.61 -3.80
C GLU A 92 -25.67 0.23 -2.40
N ILE A 93 -25.60 -1.07 -2.06
CA ILE A 93 -25.97 -1.56 -0.72
C ILE A 93 -24.98 -1.07 0.33
N VAL A 94 -23.68 -1.15 0.05
CA VAL A 94 -22.63 -0.58 0.93
C VAL A 94 -22.87 0.91 1.15
N ALA A 95 -23.08 1.67 0.07
CA ALA A 95 -23.34 3.10 0.11
C ALA A 95 -24.53 3.49 0.99
N LYS A 96 -25.60 2.68 0.98
CA LYS A 96 -26.81 2.90 1.78
C LYS A 96 -26.63 2.47 3.24
N SER A 97 -25.84 1.42 3.48
CA SER A 97 -25.77 0.77 4.79
C SER A 97 -24.62 1.28 5.65
N CYS A 98 -23.56 1.82 5.05
CA CYS A 98 -22.30 2.17 5.71
C CYS A 98 -21.91 3.65 5.50
N PRO A 99 -22.70 4.63 5.99
CA PRO A 99 -22.43 6.07 5.75
C PRO A 99 -21.13 6.57 6.43
N ASN A 100 -20.62 5.84 7.41
CA ASN A 100 -19.37 6.15 8.12
C ASN A 100 -18.15 5.46 7.55
N LEU A 101 -18.28 4.75 6.41
CA LEU A 101 -17.18 4.00 5.82
C LEU A 101 -16.02 4.92 5.40
N GLU A 102 -14.84 4.60 5.89
CA GLU A 102 -13.58 5.29 5.59
C GLU A 102 -12.67 4.47 4.69
N THR A 103 -12.70 3.14 4.85
CA THR A 103 -11.88 2.21 4.06
C THR A 103 -12.73 1.07 3.50
N LEU A 104 -12.64 0.87 2.20
CA LEU A 104 -13.20 -0.29 1.51
C LEU A 104 -12.08 -1.06 0.83
N LEU A 105 -11.93 -2.33 1.20
CA LEU A 105 -11.06 -3.28 0.51
C LEU A 105 -11.92 -4.42 -0.04
N VAL A 106 -11.79 -4.68 -1.32
CA VAL A 106 -12.46 -5.81 -1.98
C VAL A 106 -11.46 -6.52 -2.86
N SER A 107 -11.30 -7.82 -2.63
CA SER A 107 -10.56 -8.74 -3.48
C SER A 107 -11.53 -9.79 -4.02
N SER A 108 -11.70 -9.86 -5.33
CA SER A 108 -12.63 -10.78 -5.97
C SER A 108 -12.26 -11.00 -7.44
N GLU A 109 -11.92 -12.22 -7.78
CA GLU A 109 -11.61 -12.59 -9.16
C GLU A 109 -12.81 -12.31 -10.08
N TYR A 110 -12.54 -11.70 -11.24
CA TYR A 110 -13.50 -11.52 -12.35
C TYR A 110 -14.71 -10.62 -12.09
N SER A 111 -14.77 -9.92 -10.97
CA SER A 111 -15.84 -8.93 -10.75
C SER A 111 -15.57 -7.64 -11.53
N VAL A 112 -16.60 -7.15 -12.23
CA VAL A 112 -16.51 -5.91 -13.01
C VAL A 112 -17.31 -4.81 -12.32
N LEU A 113 -16.62 -3.71 -11.99
CA LEU A 113 -17.23 -2.53 -11.40
C LEU A 113 -17.34 -1.39 -12.42
N GLY A 114 -18.54 -0.92 -12.63
CA GLY A 114 -18.82 0.20 -13.50
C GLY A 114 -19.04 1.51 -12.76
N SER A 115 -19.47 2.51 -13.50
CA SER A 115 -19.57 3.89 -13.01
C SER A 115 -20.71 4.12 -12.01
N LYS A 116 -21.78 3.33 -12.08
CA LYS A 116 -22.98 3.53 -11.25
C LYS A 116 -22.71 3.16 -9.78
N GLY A 117 -22.16 1.97 -9.53
CA GLY A 117 -21.83 1.50 -8.18
C GLY A 117 -20.75 2.35 -7.51
N LEU A 118 -19.70 2.70 -8.26
CA LEU A 118 -18.61 3.52 -7.74
C LEU A 118 -19.05 4.96 -7.44
N ARG A 119 -19.95 5.53 -8.25
CA ARG A 119 -20.59 6.82 -7.97
C ARG A 119 -21.49 6.75 -6.73
N ALA A 120 -22.27 5.67 -6.61
CA ALA A 120 -23.11 5.45 -5.43
C ALA A 120 -22.28 5.34 -4.14
N LEU A 121 -21.17 4.60 -4.20
CA LEU A 121 -20.20 4.47 -3.11
C LEU A 121 -19.67 5.85 -2.68
N GLY A 122 -19.16 6.65 -3.61
CA GLY A 122 -18.63 7.98 -3.29
C GLY A 122 -19.66 8.93 -2.69
N ASN A 123 -20.90 8.90 -3.20
CA ASN A 123 -22.00 9.75 -2.68
C ASN A 123 -22.54 9.27 -1.33
N GLY A 124 -22.60 7.94 -1.11
CA GLY A 124 -23.18 7.35 0.09
C GLY A 124 -22.23 7.24 1.27
N CYS A 125 -20.92 7.24 1.01
CA CYS A 125 -19.87 7.14 2.01
C CYS A 125 -19.01 8.44 2.04
N PRO A 126 -19.52 9.54 2.63
CA PRO A 126 -18.84 10.85 2.57
C PRO A 126 -17.48 10.88 3.29
N LYS A 127 -17.21 9.92 4.17
CA LYS A 127 -15.92 9.77 4.87
C LYS A 127 -14.94 8.87 4.15
N LEU A 128 -15.31 8.31 2.98
CA LEU A 128 -14.49 7.37 2.25
C LEU A 128 -13.14 8.02 1.87
N SER A 129 -12.09 7.49 2.45
CA SER A 129 -10.72 7.99 2.31
C SER A 129 -9.81 7.02 1.56
N THR A 130 -10.08 5.72 1.61
CA THR A 130 -9.24 4.70 0.99
C THR A 130 -10.09 3.63 0.31
N VAL A 131 -9.73 3.32 -0.92
CA VAL A 131 -10.35 2.24 -1.69
C VAL A 131 -9.24 1.35 -2.23
N MET A 132 -9.40 0.03 -2.05
CA MET A 132 -8.51 -1.01 -2.52
C MET A 132 -9.32 -2.03 -3.32
N PHE A 133 -9.01 -2.16 -4.60
CA PHE A 133 -9.59 -3.16 -5.49
C PHE A 133 -8.48 -4.10 -5.97
N ASP A 134 -8.58 -5.36 -5.55
CA ASP A 134 -7.61 -6.39 -5.84
C ASP A 134 -8.26 -7.48 -6.71
N GLU A 135 -7.57 -7.87 -7.78
CA GLU A 135 -8.04 -8.84 -8.78
C GLU A 135 -9.40 -8.50 -9.42
N MET A 136 -9.81 -7.23 -9.31
CA MET A 136 -11.09 -6.75 -9.80
C MET A 136 -10.93 -5.90 -11.05
N VAL A 137 -11.86 -6.04 -11.97
CA VAL A 137 -11.89 -5.23 -13.17
C VAL A 137 -12.66 -3.93 -12.92
N VAL A 138 -11.93 -2.82 -12.85
CA VAL A 138 -12.49 -1.47 -12.73
C VAL A 138 -12.23 -0.71 -14.03
N GLY A 139 -13.26 -0.25 -14.71
CA GLY A 139 -13.10 0.52 -15.95
C GLY A 139 -12.77 2.00 -15.69
N ASN A 140 -12.25 2.66 -16.72
CA ASN A 140 -11.92 4.09 -16.68
C ASN A 140 -13.09 4.96 -16.19
N GLU A 141 -14.31 4.73 -16.73
CA GLU A 141 -15.51 5.47 -16.33
C GLU A 141 -15.88 5.26 -14.87
N GLY A 142 -15.60 4.06 -14.35
CA GLY A 142 -15.80 3.74 -12.93
C GLY A 142 -14.91 4.59 -12.02
N LEU A 143 -13.61 4.65 -12.32
CA LEU A 143 -12.67 5.48 -11.56
C LEU A 143 -13.00 6.97 -11.67
N VAL A 144 -13.32 7.45 -12.88
CA VAL A 144 -13.77 8.85 -13.06
C VAL A 144 -14.99 9.15 -12.19
N ALA A 145 -15.98 8.25 -12.17
CA ALA A 145 -17.20 8.42 -11.36
C ALA A 145 -16.90 8.41 -9.86
N LEU A 146 -15.96 7.56 -9.42
CA LEU A 146 -15.51 7.52 -8.03
C LEU A 146 -14.85 8.85 -7.62
N PHE A 147 -13.88 9.33 -8.38
CA PHE A 147 -13.18 10.60 -8.09
C PHE A 147 -14.09 11.83 -8.14
N GLN A 148 -15.13 11.81 -8.99
CA GLN A 148 -16.14 12.86 -9.03
C GLN A 148 -17.07 12.87 -7.82
N ALA A 149 -17.28 11.71 -7.15
CA ALA A 149 -18.22 11.55 -6.05
C ALA A 149 -17.53 11.53 -4.68
N ALA A 150 -16.37 10.89 -4.58
CA ALA A 150 -15.64 10.68 -3.31
C ALA A 150 -14.60 11.79 -3.08
N HIS A 151 -15.06 12.97 -2.65
CA HIS A 151 -14.20 14.16 -2.48
C HIS A 151 -13.14 14.04 -1.37
N ASN A 152 -13.32 13.12 -0.42
CA ASN A 152 -12.38 12.88 0.68
C ASN A 152 -11.40 11.72 0.40
N LEU A 153 -11.42 11.16 -0.82
CA LEU A 153 -10.53 10.06 -1.18
C LEU A 153 -9.08 10.50 -1.12
N LYS A 154 -8.26 9.75 -0.39
CA LYS A 154 -6.83 9.98 -0.17
C LYS A 154 -5.97 8.82 -0.69
N GLY A 155 -6.51 7.61 -0.70
CA GLY A 155 -5.80 6.42 -1.15
C GLY A 155 -6.58 5.65 -2.23
N LEU A 156 -5.88 5.32 -3.31
CA LEU A 156 -6.35 4.40 -4.34
C LEU A 156 -5.31 3.30 -4.52
N HIS A 157 -5.76 2.05 -4.38
CA HIS A 157 -4.95 0.86 -4.61
C HIS A 157 -5.66 0.00 -5.64
N LEU A 158 -4.99 -0.30 -6.73
CA LEU A 158 -5.47 -1.21 -7.78
C LEU A 158 -4.44 -2.30 -7.99
N SER A 159 -4.91 -3.54 -8.05
CA SER A 159 -4.08 -4.68 -8.36
C SER A 159 -4.74 -5.54 -9.44
N SER A 160 -3.92 -6.08 -10.34
CA SER A 160 -4.34 -7.00 -11.42
C SER A 160 -5.48 -6.43 -12.29
N ASN A 161 -5.38 -5.12 -12.66
CA ASN A 161 -6.42 -4.43 -13.40
C ASN A 161 -6.00 -4.14 -14.86
N GLU A 162 -6.71 -4.72 -15.81
CA GLU A 162 -6.40 -4.61 -17.24
C GLU A 162 -7.20 -3.52 -17.98
N LEU A 163 -8.30 -2.99 -17.42
CA LEU A 163 -9.19 -2.06 -18.09
C LEU A 163 -8.93 -0.58 -17.78
N VAL A 164 -8.14 -0.29 -16.78
CA VAL A 164 -7.74 1.09 -16.50
C VAL A 164 -6.65 1.51 -17.48
N SER A 165 -6.72 2.73 -17.95
CA SER A 165 -5.75 3.32 -18.88
C SER A 165 -5.40 4.75 -18.49
N ASP A 166 -4.52 5.39 -19.24
CA ASP A 166 -4.14 6.80 -19.07
C ASP A 166 -5.33 7.77 -18.95
N TYR A 167 -6.52 7.38 -19.48
CA TYR A 167 -7.73 8.18 -19.33
C TYR A 167 -8.16 8.34 -17.87
N ALA A 168 -8.09 7.27 -17.07
CA ALA A 168 -8.37 7.36 -15.64
C ALA A 168 -7.28 8.15 -14.90
N CYS A 169 -6.02 8.10 -15.34
CA CYS A 169 -4.92 8.87 -14.76
C CYS A 169 -5.17 10.38 -14.81
N ARG A 170 -5.98 10.87 -15.77
CA ARG A 170 -6.41 12.26 -15.79
C ARG A 170 -7.32 12.62 -14.62
N ALA A 171 -8.25 11.74 -14.25
CA ALA A 171 -9.12 11.96 -13.09
C ALA A 171 -8.31 11.85 -11.78
N ILE A 172 -7.41 10.86 -11.70
CA ILE A 172 -6.46 10.71 -10.60
C ILE A 172 -5.62 11.99 -10.43
N GLY A 173 -5.05 12.51 -11.51
CA GLY A 173 -4.24 13.73 -11.51
C GLY A 173 -5.00 14.98 -11.07
N SER A 174 -6.31 15.03 -11.30
CA SER A 174 -7.18 16.14 -10.88
C SER A 174 -7.69 16.02 -9.45
N SER A 175 -7.32 14.96 -8.73
CA SER A 175 -7.73 14.69 -7.35
C SER A 175 -6.72 15.24 -6.33
N CYS A 176 -6.99 14.98 -5.05
CA CYS A 176 -6.09 15.33 -3.93
C CYS A 176 -5.66 14.09 -3.16
N ILE A 177 -5.42 12.97 -3.86
CA ILE A 177 -4.93 11.76 -3.21
C ILE A 177 -3.51 11.94 -2.69
N THR A 178 -3.20 11.18 -1.65
CA THR A 178 -1.89 11.14 -1.02
C THR A 178 -1.16 9.83 -1.27
N THR A 179 -1.91 8.79 -1.63
CA THR A 179 -1.39 7.45 -1.90
C THR A 179 -1.97 6.91 -3.20
N LEU A 180 -1.11 6.44 -4.08
CA LEU A 180 -1.47 5.74 -5.32
C LEU A 180 -0.63 4.48 -5.43
N GLU A 181 -1.28 3.33 -5.47
CA GLU A 181 -0.64 2.03 -5.68
C GLU A 181 -1.28 1.34 -6.88
N LEU A 182 -0.46 1.03 -7.87
CA LEU A 182 -0.84 0.33 -9.09
C LEU A 182 0.08 -0.89 -9.22
N LYS A 183 -0.49 -2.09 -9.07
CA LYS A 183 0.24 -3.36 -9.13
C LYS A 183 -0.35 -4.24 -10.22
N ASP A 184 0.51 -4.83 -11.04
CA ASP A 184 0.10 -5.67 -12.16
C ASP A 184 -0.99 -5.04 -13.03
N CYS A 185 -0.78 -3.76 -13.36
CA CYS A 185 -1.69 -2.96 -14.16
C CYS A 185 -1.01 -2.52 -15.48
N PRO A 186 -0.77 -3.43 -16.44
CA PRO A 186 0.14 -3.21 -17.57
C PRO A 186 -0.31 -2.09 -18.52
N TYR A 187 -1.62 -1.82 -18.57
CA TYR A 187 -2.18 -0.80 -19.48
C TYR A 187 -2.61 0.48 -18.76
N VAL A 188 -2.55 0.48 -17.43
CA VAL A 188 -3.05 1.60 -16.60
C VAL A 188 -2.18 2.83 -16.70
N THR A 189 -0.88 2.61 -16.78
CA THR A 189 0.06 3.71 -16.62
C THR A 189 1.16 3.61 -17.65
N THR A 190 1.07 4.49 -18.63
CA THR A 190 2.19 4.79 -19.52
C THR A 190 2.82 6.13 -19.09
N ASP A 191 3.84 6.57 -19.81
CA ASP A 191 4.40 7.92 -19.64
C ASP A 191 3.35 9.01 -19.73
N VAL A 192 2.29 8.81 -20.56
CA VAL A 192 1.17 9.74 -20.70
C VAL A 192 0.33 9.77 -19.42
N GLY A 193 0.06 8.63 -18.80
CA GLY A 193 -0.66 8.55 -17.53
C GLY A 193 0.09 9.27 -16.42
N LEU A 194 1.39 9.00 -16.27
CA LEU A 194 2.23 9.69 -15.28
C LEU A 194 2.28 11.21 -15.53
N ARG A 195 2.32 11.64 -16.78
CA ARG A 195 2.23 13.06 -17.14
C ARG A 195 0.95 13.71 -16.62
N PHE A 196 -0.20 13.03 -16.73
CA PHE A 196 -1.47 13.57 -16.19
C PHE A 196 -1.43 13.67 -14.66
N VAL A 197 -0.95 12.66 -13.98
CA VAL A 197 -0.84 12.65 -12.51
C VAL A 197 0.13 13.75 -12.04
N ALA A 198 1.29 13.88 -12.67
CA ALA A 198 2.33 14.82 -12.27
C ALA A 198 2.04 16.29 -12.65
N ASN A 199 1.18 16.56 -13.62
CA ASN A 199 0.81 17.93 -13.99
C ASN A 199 -0.54 18.38 -13.38
N GLY A 200 -1.23 17.50 -12.65
CA GLY A 200 -2.48 17.81 -11.99
C GLY A 200 -2.31 18.27 -10.54
N THR A 201 -3.43 18.45 -9.83
CA THR A 201 -3.44 18.82 -8.39
C THR A 201 -2.78 17.77 -7.50
N THR A 202 -2.84 16.51 -7.90
CA THR A 202 -2.18 15.38 -7.21
C THR A 202 -0.68 15.56 -7.08
N SER A 203 -0.01 16.29 -7.98
CA SER A 203 1.44 16.58 -7.87
C SER A 203 1.83 17.32 -6.59
N GLY A 204 0.90 18.07 -6.01
CA GLY A 204 1.09 18.79 -4.75
C GLY A 204 0.62 18.05 -3.50
N THR A 205 0.05 16.83 -3.63
CA THR A 205 -0.52 16.09 -2.50
C THR A 205 -0.01 14.66 -2.38
N LEU A 206 0.45 14.05 -3.49
CA LEU A 206 0.90 12.66 -3.51
C LEU A 206 2.18 12.49 -2.70
N LYS A 207 2.10 11.63 -1.69
CA LYS A 207 3.21 11.28 -0.80
C LYS A 207 3.78 9.91 -1.08
N LYS A 208 2.92 8.98 -1.48
CA LYS A 208 3.29 7.59 -1.74
C LYS A 208 2.85 7.17 -3.13
N LEU A 209 3.79 6.69 -3.93
CA LEU A 209 3.56 6.11 -5.25
C LEU A 209 4.21 4.73 -5.33
N ILE A 210 3.40 3.73 -5.64
CA ILE A 210 3.88 2.38 -5.96
C ILE A 210 3.45 2.05 -7.38
N LEU A 211 4.40 1.66 -8.19
CA LEU A 211 4.22 1.18 -9.57
C LEU A 211 4.91 -0.17 -9.69
N ASP A 212 4.12 -1.23 -9.77
CA ASP A 212 4.61 -2.60 -9.90
C ASP A 212 4.00 -3.24 -11.15
N GLY A 213 4.81 -3.86 -12.00
CA GLY A 213 4.33 -4.48 -13.23
C GLY A 213 3.77 -3.51 -14.28
N CYS A 214 4.06 -2.21 -14.17
CA CYS A 214 3.57 -1.18 -15.09
C CYS A 214 4.49 -1.05 -16.32
N GLN A 215 4.34 -1.93 -17.30
CA GLN A 215 5.25 -2.10 -18.44
C GLN A 215 5.30 -0.92 -19.43
N GLY A 216 4.33 0.00 -19.40
CA GLY A 216 4.26 1.16 -20.30
C GLY A 216 5.06 2.38 -19.85
N ILE A 217 5.83 2.28 -18.77
CA ILE A 217 6.62 3.38 -18.20
C ILE A 217 8.06 3.30 -18.71
N THR A 218 8.58 4.45 -19.13
CA THR A 218 9.97 4.63 -19.55
C THR A 218 10.63 5.79 -18.78
N ASP A 219 11.88 6.10 -19.09
CA ASP A 219 12.59 7.27 -18.55
C ASP A 219 11.77 8.57 -18.69
N ASN A 220 11.05 8.74 -19.83
CA ASN A 220 10.21 9.92 -20.02
C ASN A 220 9.08 10.02 -18.99
N GLY A 221 8.48 8.90 -18.61
CA GLY A 221 7.47 8.84 -17.54
C GLY A 221 8.07 9.16 -16.18
N ILE A 222 9.24 8.61 -15.88
CA ILE A 222 9.95 8.87 -14.63
C ILE A 222 10.35 10.34 -14.48
N GLU A 223 10.75 11.03 -15.55
CA GLU A 223 11.06 12.46 -15.51
C GLU A 223 9.87 13.32 -15.00
N TYR A 224 8.63 12.90 -15.21
CA TYR A 224 7.47 13.63 -14.68
C TYR A 224 7.38 13.54 -13.15
N LEU A 225 7.92 12.50 -12.50
CA LEU A 225 7.87 12.33 -11.04
C LEU A 225 8.61 13.47 -10.31
N VAL A 226 9.60 14.08 -10.95
CA VAL A 226 10.34 15.24 -10.40
C VAL A 226 9.41 16.42 -10.08
N LYS A 227 8.24 16.50 -10.71
CA LYS A 227 7.23 17.54 -10.45
C LYS A 227 6.40 17.27 -9.20
N MET A 228 6.47 16.08 -8.62
CA MET A 228 5.71 15.68 -7.45
C MET A 228 6.38 16.20 -6.17
N ARG A 229 5.99 17.38 -5.74
CA ARG A 229 6.66 18.17 -4.68
C ARG A 229 6.51 17.60 -3.26
N CYS A 230 5.62 16.63 -3.07
CA CYS A 230 5.32 16.02 -1.78
C CYS A 230 5.67 14.53 -1.74
N LEU A 231 6.31 13.98 -2.78
CA LEU A 231 6.59 12.55 -2.90
C LEU A 231 7.66 12.16 -1.88
N GLU A 232 7.26 11.37 -0.90
CA GLU A 232 8.10 10.89 0.20
C GLU A 232 8.48 9.42 0.05
N HIS A 233 7.59 8.62 -0.57
CA HIS A 233 7.77 7.19 -0.76
C HIS A 233 7.56 6.83 -2.24
N LEU A 234 8.57 6.21 -2.86
CA LEU A 234 8.53 5.72 -4.24
C LEU A 234 8.96 4.25 -4.28
N GLU A 235 8.09 3.43 -4.84
CA GLU A 235 8.42 2.02 -5.15
C GLU A 235 8.20 1.79 -6.64
N LEU A 236 9.26 1.32 -7.31
CA LEU A 236 9.27 0.97 -8.72
C LEU A 236 9.73 -0.48 -8.83
N THR A 237 8.83 -1.37 -9.28
CA THR A 237 9.07 -2.81 -9.33
C THR A 237 8.60 -3.36 -10.67
N ASN A 238 9.34 -4.29 -11.25
CA ASN A 238 8.97 -4.99 -12.50
C ASN A 238 8.55 -4.02 -13.63
N LEU A 239 9.27 -2.92 -13.79
CA LEU A 239 9.05 -1.99 -14.89
C LEU A 239 9.71 -2.51 -16.18
N SER A 240 9.39 -1.85 -17.30
CA SER A 240 10.01 -2.18 -18.60
C SER A 240 11.51 -1.87 -18.64
N GLU A 241 12.20 -2.44 -19.61
CA GLU A 241 13.61 -2.11 -19.92
C GLU A 241 13.80 -0.63 -20.33
N GLY A 242 12.71 0.10 -20.56
CA GLY A 242 12.73 1.53 -20.88
C GLY A 242 13.05 2.45 -19.71
N VAL A 243 13.16 1.92 -18.48
CA VAL A 243 13.61 2.65 -17.29
C VAL A 243 15.09 2.35 -17.04
N THR A 244 15.92 3.35 -17.27
CA THR A 244 17.39 3.23 -17.27
C THR A 244 18.03 4.16 -16.25
N ASP A 245 19.35 4.30 -16.31
CA ASP A 245 20.08 5.31 -15.52
C ASP A 245 19.60 6.74 -15.74
N VAL A 246 18.96 7.04 -16.89
CA VAL A 246 18.37 8.37 -17.12
C VAL A 246 17.22 8.61 -16.13
N GLY A 247 16.31 7.65 -16.01
CA GLY A 247 15.24 7.69 -15.00
C GLY A 247 15.80 7.66 -13.58
N GLY A 248 16.80 6.83 -13.31
CA GLY A 248 17.46 6.76 -11.99
C GLY A 248 18.07 8.09 -11.55
N VAL A 249 18.77 8.78 -12.45
CA VAL A 249 19.29 10.13 -12.20
C VAL A 249 18.15 11.13 -12.01
N ALA A 250 17.07 11.04 -12.77
CA ALA A 250 15.91 11.91 -12.55
C ALA A 250 15.29 11.70 -11.15
N ILE A 251 15.12 10.45 -10.69
CA ILE A 251 14.64 10.13 -9.33
C ILE A 251 15.54 10.79 -8.29
N SER A 252 16.86 10.77 -8.46
CA SER A 252 17.80 11.35 -7.49
C SER A 252 17.59 12.84 -7.24
N THR A 253 16.91 13.54 -8.16
CA THR A 253 16.59 14.97 -8.00
C THR A 253 15.36 15.24 -7.13
N ILE A 254 14.58 14.23 -6.73
CA ILE A 254 13.39 14.36 -5.90
C ILE A 254 13.81 14.51 -4.43
N GLN A 255 13.98 15.75 -3.99
CA GLN A 255 14.53 16.08 -2.67
C GLN A 255 13.63 15.68 -1.49
N THR A 256 12.37 15.38 -1.73
CA THR A 256 11.40 14.99 -0.69
C THR A 256 11.41 13.51 -0.37
N LEU A 257 12.12 12.69 -1.15
CA LEU A 257 12.17 11.23 -0.96
C LEU A 257 12.80 10.87 0.39
N LYS A 258 12.07 10.03 1.13
CA LYS A 258 12.50 9.39 2.38
C LYS A 258 12.66 7.89 2.21
N GLU A 259 11.81 7.28 1.38
CA GLU A 259 11.80 5.84 1.14
C GLU A 259 11.82 5.58 -0.37
N LEU A 260 12.78 4.79 -0.82
CA LEU A 260 12.91 4.38 -2.22
C LEU A 260 13.13 2.87 -2.30
N LYS A 261 12.30 2.20 -3.08
CA LYS A 261 12.50 0.80 -3.45
C LYS A 261 12.58 0.70 -4.97
N LEU A 262 13.67 0.13 -5.45
CA LEU A 262 13.90 -0.21 -6.85
C LEU A 262 14.08 -1.72 -6.95
N SER A 263 13.21 -2.38 -7.71
CA SER A 263 13.26 -3.83 -7.86
C SER A 263 13.07 -4.20 -9.33
N GLU A 264 13.94 -5.07 -9.84
CA GLU A 264 13.93 -5.47 -11.25
C GLU A 264 13.99 -4.25 -12.22
N ALA A 265 14.81 -3.27 -11.84
CA ALA A 265 15.04 -2.06 -12.64
C ALA A 265 16.16 -2.36 -13.67
N LEU A 266 15.79 -3.02 -14.76
CA LEU A 266 16.67 -3.70 -15.71
C LEU A 266 17.75 -2.82 -16.37
N GLY A 267 17.50 -1.51 -16.47
CA GLY A 267 18.43 -0.56 -17.11
C GLY A 267 19.23 0.31 -16.14
N MET A 268 19.13 0.08 -14.82
CA MET A 268 19.86 0.85 -13.81
C MET A 268 21.18 0.21 -13.43
N SER A 269 22.20 1.03 -13.18
CA SER A 269 23.57 0.63 -12.87
C SER A 269 24.17 1.46 -11.72
N ASP A 270 25.49 1.34 -11.53
CA ASP A 270 26.29 2.16 -10.60
C ASP A 270 25.98 3.65 -10.71
N ARG A 271 25.68 4.15 -11.90
CA ARG A 271 25.38 5.57 -12.14
C ARG A 271 24.12 6.02 -11.37
N THR A 272 23.07 5.21 -11.39
CA THR A 272 21.86 5.48 -10.59
C THR A 272 22.17 5.51 -9.11
N VAL A 273 22.89 4.50 -8.62
CA VAL A 273 23.19 4.35 -7.18
C VAL A 273 24.01 5.53 -6.66
N VAL A 274 25.05 5.93 -7.40
CA VAL A 274 25.89 7.08 -7.07
C VAL A 274 25.05 8.37 -7.07
N ALA A 275 24.23 8.60 -8.10
CA ALA A 275 23.38 9.79 -8.17
C ALA A 275 22.39 9.87 -7.00
N LEU A 276 21.80 8.75 -6.58
CA LEU A 276 20.93 8.68 -5.41
C LEU A 276 21.68 9.03 -4.11
N ALA A 277 22.87 8.46 -3.92
CA ALA A 277 23.69 8.71 -2.74
C ALA A 277 24.13 10.19 -2.64
N GLU A 278 24.44 10.82 -3.79
CA GLU A 278 24.89 12.19 -3.86
C GLU A 278 23.79 13.24 -3.74
N ASN A 279 22.55 12.92 -4.17
CA ASN A 279 21.49 13.91 -4.28
C ASN A 279 20.32 13.70 -3.30
N CYS A 280 19.97 12.47 -2.91
CA CYS A 280 18.83 12.17 -2.05
C CYS A 280 19.17 12.32 -0.56
N HIS A 281 19.49 13.53 -0.09
CA HIS A 281 19.98 13.75 1.28
C HIS A 281 18.97 13.43 2.40
N ASN A 282 17.69 13.34 2.09
CA ASN A 282 16.61 13.02 3.05
C ASN A 282 16.21 11.55 3.06
N LEU A 283 16.92 10.70 2.30
CA LEU A 283 16.58 9.28 2.18
C LEU A 283 16.86 8.56 3.51
N GLU A 284 15.80 7.99 4.08
CA GLU A 284 15.85 7.22 5.33
C GLU A 284 15.90 5.72 5.08
N ALA A 285 15.24 5.26 4.00
CA ALA A 285 15.24 3.85 3.63
C ALA A 285 15.47 3.68 2.12
N PHE A 286 16.41 2.79 1.77
CA PHE A 286 16.68 2.42 0.39
C PHE A 286 16.72 0.90 0.25
N ALA A 287 15.93 0.37 -0.69
CA ALA A 287 15.97 -1.04 -1.07
C ALA A 287 16.28 -1.17 -2.57
N LEU A 288 17.26 -2.00 -2.89
CA LEU A 288 17.65 -2.35 -4.24
C LEU A 288 17.62 -3.86 -4.42
N CYS A 289 16.89 -4.33 -5.44
CA CYS A 289 16.75 -5.75 -5.76
C CYS A 289 17.04 -5.98 -7.24
N LEU A 290 18.09 -6.73 -7.55
CA LEU A 290 18.58 -6.99 -8.90
C LEU A 290 18.84 -8.48 -9.10
N TRP A 291 17.87 -9.23 -9.64
CA TRP A 291 17.99 -10.68 -9.83
C TRP A 291 18.46 -11.09 -11.21
N PHE A 292 18.01 -10.42 -12.25
CA PHE A 292 18.22 -10.88 -13.62
C PHE A 292 19.07 -9.95 -14.48
N HIS A 293 19.06 -8.67 -14.18
CA HIS A 293 19.75 -7.64 -14.96
C HIS A 293 20.23 -6.51 -14.06
N GLY A 294 21.11 -5.69 -14.61
CA GLY A 294 21.81 -4.65 -13.85
C GLY A 294 23.03 -5.24 -13.13
N ASP A 295 24.06 -4.46 -13.02
CA ASP A 295 25.30 -4.82 -12.32
C ASP A 295 25.68 -3.62 -11.45
N VAL A 296 25.61 -3.83 -10.13
CA VAL A 296 25.88 -2.79 -9.15
C VAL A 296 27.04 -3.20 -8.28
N SER A 297 28.11 -2.42 -8.35
CA SER A 297 29.33 -2.65 -7.60
C SER A 297 29.21 -2.17 -6.15
N GLY A 298 29.94 -2.83 -5.24
CA GLY A 298 30.08 -2.37 -3.87
C GLY A 298 30.66 -0.95 -3.76
N ALA A 299 31.48 -0.55 -4.75
CA ALA A 299 32.02 0.81 -4.79
C ALA A 299 30.92 1.87 -4.96
N SER A 300 29.92 1.64 -5.81
CA SER A 300 28.78 2.56 -5.98
C SER A 300 27.89 2.60 -4.74
N ILE A 301 27.64 1.46 -4.11
CA ILE A 301 26.90 1.39 -2.83
C ILE A 301 27.66 2.16 -1.73
N CYS A 302 29.00 2.10 -1.73
CA CYS A 302 29.84 2.87 -0.79
C CYS A 302 29.73 4.40 -0.95
N ALA A 303 29.12 4.90 -2.04
CA ALA A 303 28.79 6.32 -2.15
C ALA A 303 27.82 6.80 -1.06
N PHE A 304 27.00 5.89 -0.50
CA PHE A 304 26.17 6.19 0.67
C PHE A 304 26.97 6.37 1.96
N SER A 305 28.26 6.04 2.00
CA SER A 305 29.10 6.25 3.19
C SER A 305 29.16 7.75 3.53
N GLY A 306 28.72 8.12 4.73
CA GLY A 306 28.55 9.51 5.16
C GLY A 306 27.13 10.04 5.01
N HIS A 307 26.20 9.27 4.47
CA HIS A 307 24.80 9.68 4.38
C HIS A 307 24.17 9.80 5.78
N LYS A 308 23.70 11.01 6.11
CA LYS A 308 23.30 11.35 7.50
C LYS A 308 21.94 10.79 7.91
N CYS A 309 21.02 10.62 6.96
CA CYS A 309 19.63 10.25 7.23
C CYS A 309 19.33 8.78 7.01
N LEU A 310 20.19 8.03 6.30
CA LEU A 310 19.93 6.64 5.93
C LEU A 310 19.92 5.75 7.18
N LYS A 311 18.76 5.15 7.47
CA LYS A 311 18.50 4.24 8.60
C LYS A 311 18.44 2.79 8.14
N HIS A 312 17.88 2.55 6.97
CA HIS A 312 17.62 1.22 6.47
C HIS A 312 18.14 1.08 5.03
N LEU A 313 19.04 0.13 4.83
CA LEU A 313 19.54 -0.25 3.51
C LEU A 313 19.29 -1.74 3.30
N ALA A 314 18.64 -2.10 2.18
CA ALA A 314 18.36 -3.48 1.84
C ALA A 314 18.86 -3.78 0.42
N LEU A 315 19.64 -4.84 0.27
CA LEU A 315 20.32 -5.22 -0.96
C LEU A 315 20.07 -6.69 -1.24
N PHE A 316 19.36 -6.99 -2.33
CA PHE A 316 18.98 -8.33 -2.72
C PHE A 316 19.37 -8.62 -4.18
N GLY A 317 19.71 -9.86 -4.45
CA GLY A 317 19.97 -10.36 -5.79
C GLY A 317 21.45 -10.63 -6.09
N ASP A 318 21.67 -11.47 -7.08
CA ASP A 318 23.00 -12.01 -7.43
C ASP A 318 23.90 -10.97 -8.16
N ASN A 319 23.30 -9.88 -8.64
CA ASN A 319 24.00 -8.85 -9.41
C ASN A 319 24.48 -7.67 -8.54
N ILE A 320 24.44 -7.81 -7.21
CA ILE A 320 25.02 -6.83 -6.28
C ILE A 320 26.28 -7.40 -5.68
N HIS A 321 27.43 -6.91 -6.13
CA HIS A 321 28.74 -7.41 -5.76
C HIS A 321 29.39 -6.53 -4.69
N MET A 322 29.44 -7.04 -3.46
CA MET A 322 30.07 -6.34 -2.33
C MET A 322 31.06 -7.24 -1.60
N SER A 323 32.21 -6.68 -1.27
CA SER A 323 33.20 -7.28 -0.36
C SER A 323 32.89 -6.92 1.10
N ASP A 324 33.43 -7.70 2.03
CA ASP A 324 33.34 -7.44 3.48
C ASP A 324 33.83 -6.04 3.85
N VAL A 325 34.87 -5.54 3.17
CA VAL A 325 35.44 -4.20 3.39
C VAL A 325 34.45 -3.11 3.00
N GLU A 326 33.70 -3.29 1.92
CA GLU A 326 32.68 -2.34 1.45
C GLU A 326 31.47 -2.32 2.38
N VAL A 327 31.04 -3.49 2.83
CA VAL A 327 29.96 -3.61 3.81
C VAL A 327 30.35 -2.91 5.11
N GLU A 328 31.57 -3.16 5.65
CA GLU A 328 32.07 -2.49 6.84
C GLU A 328 32.16 -0.97 6.65
N ARG A 329 32.62 -0.49 5.51
CA ARG A 329 32.71 0.93 5.16
C ARG A 329 31.36 1.64 5.23
N ILE A 330 30.30 1.01 4.71
CA ILE A 330 28.94 1.58 4.77
C ILE A 330 28.44 1.64 6.20
N VAL A 331 28.54 0.54 6.95
CA VAL A 331 28.03 0.45 8.32
C VAL A 331 28.73 1.43 9.25
N LEU A 332 30.04 1.63 9.08
CA LEU A 332 30.80 2.58 9.87
C LEU A 332 30.62 4.03 9.37
N GLY A 333 30.42 4.19 8.05
CA GLY A 333 30.30 5.50 7.42
C GLY A 333 28.94 6.15 7.57
N CYS A 334 27.86 5.38 7.71
CA CYS A 334 26.48 5.88 7.88
C CYS A 334 26.13 6.00 9.37
N PRO A 335 26.13 7.20 9.97
CA PRO A 335 25.97 7.36 11.42
C PRO A 335 24.58 6.94 11.92
N SER A 336 23.55 7.09 11.09
CA SER A 336 22.14 6.79 11.42
C SER A 336 21.71 5.38 11.04
N LEU A 337 22.58 4.54 10.45
CA LEU A 337 22.20 3.24 9.96
C LEU A 337 21.84 2.28 11.10
N GLU A 338 20.60 1.83 11.08
CA GLU A 338 19.99 0.90 12.06
C GLU A 338 19.89 -0.53 11.51
N SER A 339 19.81 -0.67 10.18
CA SER A 339 19.63 -1.97 9.55
C SER A 339 20.25 -1.98 8.15
N LEU A 340 21.17 -2.91 7.92
CA LEU A 340 21.62 -3.34 6.60
C LEU A 340 21.12 -4.76 6.38
N VAL A 341 20.16 -4.93 5.48
CA VAL A 341 19.64 -6.25 5.11
C VAL A 341 20.35 -6.72 3.86
N LEU A 342 20.97 -7.87 3.94
CA LEU A 342 21.66 -8.52 2.84
C LEU A 342 20.94 -9.82 2.47
N ASP A 343 21.02 -10.20 1.21
CA ASP A 343 20.44 -11.42 0.70
C ASP A 343 20.99 -12.65 1.45
N ASP A 344 20.13 -13.52 1.95
CA ASP A 344 20.51 -14.74 2.65
C ASP A 344 20.93 -15.88 1.71
N SER A 345 20.70 -15.76 0.41
CA SER A 345 21.18 -16.70 -0.62
C SER A 345 22.67 -16.51 -0.95
N VAL A 346 23.24 -15.35 -0.65
CA VAL A 346 24.65 -15.02 -0.92
C VAL A 346 25.52 -15.45 0.28
N VAL A 347 26.62 -16.14 0.01
CA VAL A 347 27.57 -16.56 1.06
C VAL A 347 28.46 -15.38 1.47
N TRP A 348 28.22 -14.87 2.66
CA TRP A 348 29.02 -13.77 3.23
C TRP A 348 30.06 -14.29 4.23
N ASN A 349 31.27 -13.77 4.18
CA ASN A 349 32.37 -14.16 5.08
C ASN A 349 32.79 -13.00 6.00
N PHE A 350 32.09 -12.80 7.10
CA PHE A 350 32.28 -11.69 8.02
C PHE A 350 33.27 -11.97 9.17
N GLY A 351 34.27 -12.81 8.95
CA GLY A 351 35.18 -13.27 10.00
C GLY A 351 35.91 -12.18 10.80
N SER A 352 36.18 -11.02 10.21
CA SER A 352 37.00 -9.94 10.80
C SER A 352 36.22 -8.65 11.15
N MET A 353 34.90 -8.62 11.00
CA MET A 353 34.11 -7.40 11.18
C MET A 353 34.02 -6.93 12.63
N GLN A 354 33.98 -5.60 12.82
CA GLN A 354 33.78 -4.96 14.10
C GLN A 354 32.38 -5.22 14.70
N ASP A 355 32.27 -5.22 16.03
CA ASP A 355 31.02 -5.52 16.74
C ASP A 355 29.83 -4.62 16.34
N ARG A 356 30.07 -3.36 15.96
CA ARG A 356 29.01 -2.45 15.47
C ARG A 356 28.43 -2.96 14.16
N ALA A 357 29.28 -3.37 13.22
CA ALA A 357 28.84 -3.88 11.92
C ALA A 357 27.97 -5.12 12.12
N ARG A 358 28.37 -6.04 12.96
CA ARG A 358 27.60 -7.27 13.27
C ARG A 358 26.19 -7.02 13.83
N ARG A 359 25.98 -5.92 14.57
CA ARG A 359 24.65 -5.59 15.15
C ARG A 359 23.68 -5.01 14.13
N VAL A 360 24.18 -4.31 13.12
CA VAL A 360 23.39 -3.61 12.11
C VAL A 360 23.01 -4.54 10.95
N ILE A 361 23.88 -5.51 10.63
CA ILE A 361 23.67 -6.44 9.53
C ILE A 361 22.59 -7.46 9.91
N LYS A 362 21.66 -7.66 8.99
CA LYS A 362 20.61 -8.67 9.04
C LYS A 362 20.62 -9.44 7.73
N PHE A 363 20.21 -10.69 7.79
CA PHE A 363 20.00 -11.50 6.59
C PHE A 363 18.51 -11.68 6.38
N GLY A 364 18.09 -11.60 5.14
CA GLY A 364 16.69 -11.76 4.79
C GLY A 364 16.51 -12.25 3.38
N SER A 365 15.33 -12.75 3.09
CA SER A 365 14.89 -13.08 1.75
C SER A 365 13.99 -11.97 1.22
N TYR A 366 14.06 -11.72 -0.07
CA TYR A 366 13.20 -10.75 -0.76
C TYR A 366 11.69 -11.04 -0.58
N ASP A 367 11.31 -12.31 -0.50
CA ASP A 367 9.92 -12.74 -0.33
C ASP A 367 9.33 -12.38 1.04
N ARG A 368 10.14 -11.89 1.98
CA ARG A 368 9.66 -11.44 3.27
C ARG A 368 9.45 -9.94 3.27
N PRO A 369 8.33 -9.45 3.86
CA PRO A 369 8.11 -8.01 3.97
C PRO A 369 9.28 -7.37 4.71
N LEU A 370 9.91 -6.39 4.07
CA LEU A 370 10.95 -5.60 4.70
C LEU A 370 10.31 -4.75 5.80
N PRO A 371 10.75 -4.81 7.07
CA PRO A 371 10.05 -4.23 8.21
C PRO A 371 9.79 -2.72 8.11
N HIS A 372 10.50 -2.03 7.23
CA HIS A 372 10.46 -0.58 7.09
C HIS A 372 9.94 -0.11 5.71
N PHE A 373 9.74 -1.04 4.78
CA PHE A 373 9.11 -0.78 3.50
C PHE A 373 7.67 -1.27 3.60
N THR A 374 6.79 -0.40 4.07
CA THR A 374 5.37 -0.69 4.21
C THR A 374 4.67 -0.60 2.86
N GLY A 375 5.00 -1.49 1.95
CA GLY A 375 4.04 -1.92 0.97
C GLY A 375 2.91 -2.61 1.76
N THR A 376 1.68 -2.24 1.52
CA THR A 376 0.53 -2.94 2.10
C THR A 376 0.70 -4.43 1.84
N THR A 377 1.14 -5.17 2.87
CA THR A 377 0.98 -6.63 2.88
C THR A 377 -0.50 -6.90 2.99
N TRP A 378 -1.04 -7.49 1.95
CA TRP A 378 -2.43 -7.95 1.86
C TRP A 378 -2.76 -8.98 2.94
#